data_7af2791df9092c9290fab781908ef33b
#
_entry.id   7af2791df9092c9290fab781908ef33b
#
_cell.length_a   1.000
_cell.length_b   1.000
_cell.length_c   1.000
_cell.angle_alpha   90.00
_cell.angle_beta   90.00
_cell.angle_gamma   90.00
#
_symmetry.space_group_name_H-M   'P 1'
#
loop_
_entity.id
_entity.type
_entity.pdbx_description
1 polymer ?
#
loop_
_entity_poly.entity_id
_entity_poly.type
_entity_poly.pdbx_seq_one_letter_code
_entity_poly.pdbx_strand_id
1 'polypeptide(L)'
;LTLETPKPLLKIKDTTILENCINVISKLGIKKILINTFHLGDQINEFIKMKNFEVDIKIKEDGKNILDTGGGIMNLVKDTTDQDFLVFNPDTLWNYKYVNEINEMQDFYFSNKLNCILLVADKKLSFDKSFNGDFKLKDNLLQKGEDNNFIYIGCKIFNKSLFENYNLKNF
;
A
#
# COMPACT_ATOMS: atom_id res chain seq x y z
N LEU A 1 -15.84 15.59 4.59
CA LEU A 1 -16.10 14.20 4.17
C LEU A 1 -15.35 13.17 5.02
N THR A 2 -14.12 13.44 5.46
CA THR A 2 -13.27 12.48 6.18
C THR A 2 -13.38 12.56 7.71
N LEU A 3 -14.16 13.47 8.25
CA LEU A 3 -14.42 13.56 9.70
C LEU A 3 -15.37 12.47 10.20
N GLU A 4 -16.30 12.04 9.34
CA GLU A 4 -17.36 11.07 9.69
C GLU A 4 -17.18 9.72 8.96
N THR A 5 -16.41 9.70 7.87
CA THR A 5 -16.17 8.48 7.08
C THR A 5 -14.69 8.38 6.74
N PRO A 6 -14.01 7.26 7.02
CA PRO A 6 -12.61 7.08 6.67
C PRO A 6 -12.45 7.06 5.13
N LYS A 7 -11.39 7.69 4.61
CA LYS A 7 -11.13 7.78 3.16
C LYS A 7 -11.30 6.46 2.40
N PRO A 8 -10.79 5.32 2.91
CA PRO A 8 -10.92 4.04 2.21
C PRO A 8 -12.36 3.59 2.00
N LEU A 9 -13.31 4.07 2.82
CA LEU A 9 -14.74 3.74 2.69
C LEU A 9 -15.53 4.72 1.82
N LEU A 10 -14.90 5.73 1.25
CA LEU A 10 -15.54 6.59 0.27
C LEU A 10 -15.93 5.76 -0.97
N LYS A 11 -17.17 5.94 -1.42
CA LYS A 11 -17.70 5.25 -2.59
C LYS A 11 -17.26 5.91 -3.88
N ILE A 12 -16.88 5.07 -4.85
CA ILE A 12 -16.70 5.44 -6.23
C ILE A 12 -17.63 4.56 -7.05
N LYS A 13 -18.69 5.15 -7.60
CA LYS A 13 -19.83 4.42 -8.15
C LYS A 13 -20.44 3.51 -7.09
N ASP A 14 -20.45 2.19 -7.32
CA ASP A 14 -21.13 1.20 -6.48
C ASP A 14 -20.21 0.54 -5.44
N THR A 15 -18.90 0.84 -5.47
CA THR A 15 -17.90 0.19 -4.61
C THR A 15 -17.12 1.22 -3.78
N THR A 16 -16.56 0.81 -2.64
CA THR A 16 -15.63 1.65 -1.89
C THR A 16 -14.21 1.53 -2.44
N ILE A 17 -13.37 2.51 -2.12
CA ILE A 17 -11.94 2.48 -2.52
C ILE A 17 -11.27 1.24 -1.92
N LEU A 18 -11.54 0.92 -0.65
CA LEU A 18 -11.02 -0.26 0.04
C LEU A 18 -11.47 -1.56 -0.62
N GLU A 19 -12.75 -1.67 -1.00
CA GLU A 19 -13.27 -2.84 -1.69
C GLU A 19 -12.57 -3.08 -3.02
N ASN A 20 -12.36 -2.03 -3.81
CA ASN A 20 -11.59 -2.11 -5.05
C ASN A 20 -10.15 -2.57 -4.81
N CYS A 21 -9.50 -2.06 -3.78
CA CYS A 21 -8.15 -2.46 -3.39
C CYS A 21 -8.10 -3.96 -3.03
N ILE A 22 -8.99 -4.43 -2.15
CA ILE A 22 -9.07 -5.84 -1.75
C ILE A 22 -9.34 -6.75 -2.95
N ASN A 23 -10.23 -6.35 -3.85
CA ASN A 23 -10.55 -7.12 -5.05
C ASN A 23 -9.34 -7.27 -5.98
N VAL A 24 -8.52 -6.23 -6.14
CA VAL A 24 -7.28 -6.32 -6.93
C VAL A 24 -6.28 -7.25 -6.24
N ILE A 25 -6.08 -7.11 -4.92
CA ILE A 25 -5.20 -7.98 -4.15
C ILE A 25 -5.63 -9.46 -4.25
N SER A 26 -6.92 -9.74 -4.18
CA SER A 26 -7.47 -11.10 -4.34
C SER A 26 -7.15 -11.69 -5.71
N LYS A 27 -7.20 -10.87 -6.78
CA LYS A 27 -6.84 -11.30 -8.15
C LYS A 27 -5.34 -11.61 -8.33
N LEU A 28 -4.48 -11.05 -7.48
CA LEU A 28 -3.06 -11.40 -7.42
C LEU A 28 -2.79 -12.75 -6.72
N GLY A 29 -3.84 -13.45 -6.27
CA GLY A 29 -3.73 -14.74 -5.57
C GLY A 29 -3.33 -14.62 -4.09
N ILE A 30 -3.26 -13.41 -3.55
CA ILE A 30 -2.99 -13.17 -2.12
C ILE A 30 -4.15 -13.69 -1.28
N LYS A 31 -3.84 -14.45 -0.24
CA LYS A 31 -4.82 -15.10 0.65
C LYS A 31 -4.98 -14.43 2.00
N LYS A 32 -4.04 -13.57 2.39
CA LYS A 32 -4.02 -12.92 3.70
C LYS A 32 -3.72 -11.43 3.54
N ILE A 33 -4.54 -10.60 4.13
CA ILE A 33 -4.39 -9.15 4.14
C ILE A 33 -4.32 -8.66 5.58
N LEU A 34 -3.38 -7.76 5.84
CA LEU A 34 -3.25 -7.05 7.10
C LEU A 34 -3.62 -5.58 6.86
N ILE A 35 -4.52 -5.05 7.67
CA ILE A 35 -4.96 -3.66 7.57
C ILE A 35 -4.67 -2.98 8.91
N ASN A 36 -3.90 -1.89 8.89
CA ASN A 36 -3.79 -1.03 10.06
C ASN A 36 -4.87 0.05 10.04
N THR A 37 -5.34 0.39 11.22
CA THR A 37 -6.34 1.45 11.42
C THR A 37 -5.93 2.35 12.57
N PHE A 38 -6.33 3.61 12.51
CA PHE A 38 -6.16 4.57 13.58
C PHE A 38 -7.45 5.34 13.82
N HIS A 39 -7.85 6.20 12.88
CA HIS A 39 -9.06 7.00 12.98
C HIS A 39 -10.24 6.26 12.35
N LEU A 40 -11.38 6.19 13.07
CA LEU A 40 -12.62 5.51 12.63
C LEU A 40 -12.41 4.03 12.24
N GLY A 41 -11.49 3.34 12.94
CA GLY A 41 -11.15 1.94 12.68
C GLY A 41 -12.35 0.99 12.81
N ASP A 42 -13.29 1.28 13.72
CA ASP A 42 -14.52 0.50 13.91
C ASP A 42 -15.35 0.42 12.62
N GLN A 43 -15.47 1.52 11.87
CA GLN A 43 -16.20 1.53 10.59
C GLN A 43 -15.55 0.62 9.55
N ILE A 44 -14.21 0.58 9.51
CA ILE A 44 -13.48 -0.32 8.61
C ILE A 44 -13.72 -1.78 9.04
N ASN A 45 -13.68 -2.05 10.35
CA ASN A 45 -13.91 -3.39 10.88
C ASN A 45 -15.33 -3.90 10.59
N GLU A 46 -16.34 -3.06 10.79
CA GLU A 46 -17.73 -3.38 10.44
C GLU A 46 -17.91 -3.63 8.96
N PHE A 47 -17.32 -2.77 8.11
CA PHE A 47 -17.36 -2.92 6.67
C PHE A 47 -16.77 -4.27 6.21
N ILE A 48 -15.59 -4.65 6.73
CA ILE A 48 -14.95 -5.93 6.39
C ILE A 48 -15.82 -7.11 6.81
N LYS A 49 -16.41 -7.07 8.01
CA LYS A 49 -17.31 -8.13 8.51
C LYS A 49 -18.56 -8.28 7.63
N MET A 50 -19.15 -7.16 7.19
CA MET A 50 -20.37 -7.19 6.37
C MET A 50 -20.15 -7.70 4.95
N LYS A 51 -18.97 -7.45 4.37
CA LYS A 51 -18.68 -7.76 2.96
C LYS A 51 -18.30 -9.20 2.66
N ASN A 52 -17.91 -9.98 3.67
CA ASN A 52 -17.54 -11.40 3.55
C ASN A 52 -16.57 -11.68 2.37
N PHE A 53 -15.40 -11.08 2.42
CA PHE A 53 -14.35 -11.28 1.40
C PHE A 53 -13.80 -12.71 1.44
N GLU A 54 -13.40 -13.26 0.29
CA GLU A 54 -12.81 -14.61 0.15
C GLU A 54 -11.35 -14.72 0.66
N VAL A 55 -10.79 -13.63 1.20
CA VAL A 55 -9.43 -13.55 1.71
C VAL A 55 -9.44 -13.38 3.24
N ASP A 56 -8.45 -13.93 3.94
CA ASP A 56 -8.28 -13.73 5.38
C ASP A 56 -7.81 -12.31 5.66
N ILE A 57 -8.66 -11.49 6.28
CA ILE A 57 -8.35 -10.09 6.59
C ILE A 57 -8.21 -9.93 8.09
N LYS A 58 -7.04 -9.46 8.52
CA LYS A 58 -6.77 -9.10 9.91
C LYS A 58 -6.59 -7.60 10.05
N ILE A 59 -7.33 -7.01 10.97
CA ILE A 59 -7.24 -5.58 11.30
C ILE A 59 -6.42 -5.42 12.57
N LYS A 60 -5.51 -4.45 12.58
CA LYS A 60 -4.69 -4.08 13.72
C LYS A 60 -4.73 -2.58 13.92
N GLU A 61 -5.13 -2.16 15.12
CA GLU A 61 -5.07 -0.75 15.48
C GLU A 61 -3.63 -0.30 15.77
N ASP A 62 -3.28 0.90 15.33
CA ASP A 62 -1.97 1.50 15.57
C ASP A 62 -1.78 2.02 17.01
N GLY A 63 -2.82 1.95 17.84
CA GLY A 63 -2.80 2.35 19.23
C GLY A 63 -3.14 3.83 19.43
N LYS A 64 -2.53 4.48 20.45
CA LYS A 64 -2.89 5.86 20.83
C LYS A 64 -2.21 6.96 20.01
N ASN A 65 -1.13 6.63 19.33
CA ASN A 65 -0.32 7.58 18.57
C ASN A 65 -0.35 7.22 17.08
N ILE A 66 -0.40 8.24 16.24
CA ILE A 66 -0.24 8.07 14.80
C ILE A 66 1.16 7.54 14.51
N LEU A 67 1.25 6.44 13.76
CA LEU A 67 2.52 5.81 13.41
C LEU A 67 3.03 6.20 12.00
N ASP A 68 2.27 7.02 11.27
CA ASP A 68 2.46 7.31 9.85
C ASP A 68 2.65 6.03 9.02
N THR A 69 3.10 6.16 7.77
CA THR A 69 3.15 5.02 6.83
C THR A 69 4.18 3.97 7.26
N GLY A 70 5.39 4.37 7.60
CA GLY A 70 6.47 3.43 7.95
C GLY A 70 6.22 2.71 9.25
N GLY A 71 5.85 3.44 10.31
CA GLY A 71 5.52 2.88 11.60
C GLY A 71 4.29 1.98 11.57
N GLY A 72 3.24 2.35 10.82
CA GLY A 72 2.04 1.54 10.64
C GLY A 72 2.35 0.21 9.96
N ILE A 73 3.14 0.21 8.89
CA ILE A 73 3.60 -1.02 8.22
C ILE A 73 4.41 -1.88 9.19
N MET A 74 5.40 -1.30 9.88
CA MET A 74 6.21 -2.02 10.86
C MET A 74 5.33 -2.64 11.95
N ASN A 75 4.33 -1.92 12.46
CA ASN A 75 3.38 -2.44 13.45
C ASN A 75 2.61 -3.65 12.91
N LEU A 76 2.19 -3.65 11.63
CA LEU A 76 1.49 -4.77 11.01
C LEU A 76 2.37 -6.02 10.91
N VAL A 77 3.63 -5.88 10.47
CA VAL A 77 4.45 -7.02 10.07
C VAL A 77 5.31 -7.60 11.21
N LYS A 78 5.49 -6.88 12.32
CA LYS A 78 6.40 -7.29 13.43
C LYS A 78 6.07 -8.66 14.01
N ASP A 79 4.77 -9.00 14.11
CA ASP A 79 4.28 -10.22 14.75
C ASP A 79 4.01 -11.35 13.73
N THR A 80 4.39 -11.18 12.46
CA THR A 80 4.23 -12.20 11.41
C THR A 80 5.51 -12.99 11.20
N THR A 81 5.36 -14.21 10.70
CA THR A 81 6.49 -15.07 10.28
C THR A 81 6.90 -14.83 8.81
N ASP A 82 6.02 -14.19 8.04
CA ASP A 82 6.26 -13.86 6.65
C ASP A 82 7.42 -12.85 6.54
N GLN A 83 8.17 -12.91 5.45
CA GLN A 83 9.34 -12.07 5.23
C GLN A 83 9.09 -10.97 4.21
N ASP A 84 8.34 -11.27 3.16
CA ASP A 84 8.10 -10.35 2.06
C ASP A 84 6.63 -9.92 2.04
N PHE A 85 6.42 -8.63 1.84
CA PHE A 85 5.09 -8.00 1.94
C PHE A 85 4.82 -7.13 0.73
N LEU A 86 3.66 -7.36 0.11
CA LEU A 86 3.08 -6.46 -0.87
C LEU A 86 2.21 -5.43 -0.13
N VAL A 87 2.52 -4.15 -0.30
CA VAL A 87 1.82 -3.04 0.35
C VAL A 87 1.04 -2.24 -0.66
N PHE A 88 -0.19 -1.91 -0.30
CA PHE A 88 -1.07 -1.01 -1.04
C PHE A 88 -1.47 0.18 -0.18
N ASN A 89 -1.44 1.36 -0.75
CA ASN A 89 -2.14 2.51 -0.19
C ASN A 89 -3.63 2.39 -0.55
N PRO A 90 -4.53 2.31 0.45
CA PRO A 90 -5.94 2.06 0.18
C PRO A 90 -6.70 3.29 -0.34
N ASP A 91 -6.06 4.45 -0.42
CA ASP A 91 -6.63 5.70 -0.95
C ASP A 91 -6.28 5.95 -2.43
N THR A 92 -5.58 5.02 -3.06
CA THR A 92 -5.36 4.98 -4.51
C THR A 92 -6.50 4.23 -5.21
N LEU A 93 -6.90 4.69 -6.39
CA LEU A 93 -7.93 4.06 -7.20
C LEU A 93 -7.38 2.84 -7.96
N TRP A 94 -7.37 1.72 -7.28
CA TRP A 94 -6.94 0.46 -7.87
C TRP A 94 -8.02 -0.13 -8.78
N ASN A 95 -7.58 -0.75 -9.88
CA ASN A 95 -8.45 -1.53 -10.77
C ASN A 95 -7.67 -2.71 -11.39
N TYR A 96 -8.37 -3.61 -12.06
CA TYR A 96 -7.78 -4.85 -12.57
C TYR A 96 -6.69 -4.67 -13.65
N LYS A 97 -6.55 -3.50 -14.24
CA LYS A 97 -5.48 -3.24 -15.22
C LYS A 97 -4.10 -3.25 -14.57
N TYR A 98 -4.01 -2.98 -13.26
CA TYR A 98 -2.75 -3.01 -12.53
C TYR A 98 -2.25 -4.42 -12.17
N VAL A 99 -3.06 -5.46 -12.39
CA VAL A 99 -2.69 -6.84 -12.01
C VAL A 99 -1.44 -7.31 -12.75
N ASN A 100 -1.35 -7.03 -14.04
CA ASN A 100 -0.19 -7.44 -14.84
C ASN A 100 1.09 -6.71 -14.40
N GLU A 101 1.04 -5.41 -14.24
CA GLU A 101 2.18 -4.58 -13.80
C GLU A 101 2.66 -4.98 -12.40
N ILE A 102 1.74 -5.37 -11.51
CA ILE A 102 2.09 -5.83 -10.17
C ILE A 102 2.70 -7.23 -10.21
N ASN A 103 2.20 -8.13 -11.06
CA ASN A 103 2.82 -9.45 -11.26
C ASN A 103 4.24 -9.31 -11.84
N GLU A 104 4.44 -8.47 -12.85
CA GLU A 104 5.78 -8.17 -13.39
C GLU A 104 6.71 -7.59 -12.33
N MET A 105 6.21 -6.67 -11.49
CA MET A 105 6.96 -6.12 -10.36
C MET A 105 7.35 -7.21 -9.36
N GLN A 106 6.44 -8.16 -9.07
CA GLN A 106 6.69 -9.28 -8.17
C GLN A 106 7.74 -10.24 -8.74
N ASP A 107 7.62 -10.60 -10.02
CA ASP A 107 8.59 -11.47 -10.71
C ASP A 107 9.98 -10.83 -10.72
N PHE A 108 10.05 -9.53 -10.99
CA PHE A 108 11.32 -8.79 -10.96
C PHE A 108 11.93 -8.74 -9.55
N TYR A 109 11.10 -8.51 -8.52
CA TYR A 109 11.54 -8.49 -7.12
C TYR A 109 12.21 -9.80 -6.70
N PHE A 110 11.55 -10.93 -6.92
CA PHE A 110 12.07 -12.24 -6.51
C PHE A 110 13.24 -12.71 -7.39
N SER A 111 13.18 -12.52 -8.70
CA SER A 111 14.25 -12.90 -9.62
C SER A 111 15.56 -12.17 -9.34
N ASN A 112 15.49 -10.92 -8.90
CA ASN A 112 16.67 -10.10 -8.59
C ASN A 112 17.01 -10.08 -7.09
N LYS A 113 16.27 -10.81 -6.24
CA LYS A 113 16.46 -10.87 -4.78
C LYS A 113 16.53 -9.48 -4.14
N LEU A 114 15.61 -8.63 -4.52
CA LEU A 114 15.57 -7.25 -4.01
C LEU A 114 15.05 -7.21 -2.57
N ASN A 115 15.43 -6.18 -1.83
CA ASN A 115 14.86 -5.91 -0.51
C ASN A 115 13.68 -4.94 -0.57
N CYS A 116 13.57 -4.15 -1.63
CA CYS A 116 12.46 -3.24 -1.86
C CYS A 116 12.31 -2.91 -3.35
N ILE A 117 11.06 -2.81 -3.80
CA ILE A 117 10.69 -2.29 -5.12
C ILE A 117 9.41 -1.47 -5.01
N LEU A 118 9.33 -0.38 -5.75
CA LEU A 118 8.17 0.50 -5.78
C LEU A 118 7.56 0.54 -7.18
N LEU A 119 6.23 0.52 -7.24
CA LEU A 119 5.52 0.79 -8.48
C LEU A 119 5.40 2.30 -8.66
N VAL A 120 5.94 2.80 -9.76
CA VAL A 120 5.97 4.23 -10.07
C VAL A 120 5.39 4.51 -11.44
N ALA A 121 4.85 5.70 -11.63
CA ALA A 121 4.36 6.19 -12.92
C ALA A 121 5.17 7.40 -13.39
N ASP A 122 5.36 7.56 -14.71
CA ASP A 122 5.95 8.78 -15.26
C ASP A 122 5.02 9.97 -14.94
N LYS A 123 5.58 11.05 -14.41
CA LYS A 123 4.84 12.28 -14.06
C LYS A 123 4.08 12.89 -15.21
N LYS A 124 4.49 12.63 -16.47
CA LYS A 124 3.77 13.06 -17.67
C LYS A 124 2.35 12.52 -17.74
N LEU A 125 2.09 11.38 -17.10
CA LEU A 125 0.76 10.76 -17.00
C LEU A 125 -0.14 11.44 -15.96
N SER A 126 0.41 12.29 -15.08
CA SER A 126 -0.38 13.03 -14.10
C SER A 126 -1.28 14.06 -14.77
N PHE A 127 -2.52 14.17 -14.27
CA PHE A 127 -3.43 15.28 -14.62
C PHE A 127 -2.93 16.61 -14.05
N ASP A 128 -2.36 16.58 -12.84
CA ASP A 128 -1.75 17.74 -12.22
C ASP A 128 -0.34 17.94 -12.77
N LYS A 129 -0.20 18.94 -13.64
CA LYS A 129 1.09 19.29 -14.26
C LYS A 129 2.05 20.04 -13.35
N SER A 130 1.57 20.52 -12.18
CA SER A 130 2.41 21.17 -11.17
C SER A 130 3.11 20.15 -10.25
N PHE A 131 2.75 18.87 -10.33
CA PHE A 131 3.34 17.83 -9.49
C PHE A 131 4.81 17.58 -9.83
N ASN A 132 5.68 17.67 -8.83
CA ASN A 132 7.14 17.61 -9.03
C ASN A 132 7.70 16.17 -9.12
N GLY A 133 6.86 15.15 -8.97
CA GLY A 133 7.32 13.77 -8.84
C GLY A 133 8.03 13.49 -7.51
N ASP A 134 8.21 12.23 -7.20
CA ASP A 134 8.84 11.78 -5.96
C ASP A 134 10.29 11.33 -6.18
N PHE A 135 10.56 10.78 -7.38
CA PHE A 135 11.84 10.14 -7.69
C PHE A 135 12.32 10.43 -9.11
N LYS A 136 13.63 10.33 -9.30
CA LYS A 136 14.28 10.12 -10.59
C LYS A 136 14.84 8.71 -10.68
N LEU A 137 14.93 8.17 -11.89
CA LEU A 137 15.57 6.88 -12.16
C LEU A 137 17.01 7.12 -12.63
N LYS A 138 17.97 6.52 -11.93
CA LYS A 138 19.37 6.52 -12.31
C LYS A 138 19.95 5.11 -12.09
N ASP A 139 20.56 4.54 -13.12
CA ASP A 139 21.16 3.20 -13.06
C ASP A 139 20.19 2.12 -12.52
N ASN A 140 18.93 2.16 -12.96
CA ASN A 140 17.82 1.34 -12.50
C ASN A 140 17.46 1.47 -11.00
N LEU A 141 17.94 2.52 -10.34
CA LEU A 141 17.62 2.83 -8.95
C LEU A 141 16.81 4.11 -8.84
N LEU A 142 15.78 4.08 -8.01
CA LEU A 142 15.01 5.27 -7.66
C LEU A 142 15.81 6.12 -6.67
N GLN A 143 15.98 7.38 -6.99
CA GLN A 143 16.68 8.36 -6.14
C GLN A 143 15.83 9.61 -5.97
N LYS A 144 15.88 10.23 -4.79
CA LYS A 144 15.34 11.57 -4.59
C LYS A 144 16.28 12.62 -5.18
N GLY A 145 15.73 13.66 -5.78
CA GLY A 145 16.52 14.74 -6.37
C GLY A 145 15.66 15.93 -6.77
N GLU A 146 16.23 16.89 -7.49
CA GLU A 146 15.52 18.08 -7.96
C GLU A 146 14.67 17.79 -9.20
N ASP A 147 15.16 16.94 -10.10
CA ASP A 147 14.49 16.58 -11.38
C ASP A 147 13.78 15.24 -11.28
N ASN A 148 12.81 15.13 -10.38
CA ASN A 148 12.03 13.91 -10.22
C ASN A 148 11.01 13.77 -11.36
N ASN A 149 11.02 12.59 -12.02
CA ASN A 149 10.16 12.29 -13.15
C ASN A 149 9.16 11.16 -12.88
N PHE A 150 9.27 10.52 -11.74
CA PHE A 150 8.41 9.39 -11.36
C PHE A 150 7.64 9.69 -10.08
N ILE A 151 6.38 9.26 -10.07
CA ILE A 151 5.44 9.38 -8.96
C ILE A 151 5.24 7.99 -8.35
N TYR A 152 5.40 7.86 -7.03
CA TYR A 152 5.02 6.65 -6.32
C TYR A 152 3.49 6.54 -6.26
N ILE A 153 2.94 5.47 -6.82
CA ILE A 153 1.48 5.32 -6.94
C ILE A 153 0.84 4.49 -5.81
N GLY A 154 1.59 4.22 -4.74
CA GLY A 154 1.02 3.59 -3.55
C GLY A 154 1.09 2.06 -3.53
N CYS A 155 1.93 1.43 -4.37
CA CYS A 155 2.18 -0.02 -4.34
C CYS A 155 3.68 -0.31 -4.27
N LYS A 156 4.08 -1.19 -3.35
CA LYS A 156 5.48 -1.61 -3.18
C LYS A 156 5.56 -3.03 -2.65
N ILE A 157 6.69 -3.69 -2.90
CA ILE A 157 7.09 -4.93 -2.21
C ILE A 157 8.33 -4.63 -1.40
N PHE A 158 8.39 -5.17 -0.19
CA PHE A 158 9.57 -5.03 0.65
C PHE A 158 9.80 -6.28 1.50
N ASN A 159 11.06 -6.52 1.87
CA ASN A 159 11.44 -7.53 2.85
C ASN A 159 11.45 -6.94 4.26
N LYS A 160 10.93 -7.68 5.23
CA LYS A 160 10.81 -7.25 6.63
C LYS A 160 12.15 -6.89 7.27
N SER A 161 13.27 -7.46 6.80
CA SER A 161 14.61 -7.14 7.28
C SER A 161 14.96 -5.65 7.22
N LEU A 162 14.30 -4.88 6.36
CA LEU A 162 14.47 -3.42 6.32
C LEU A 162 14.12 -2.74 7.64
N PHE A 163 13.34 -3.38 8.51
CA PHE A 163 12.95 -2.84 9.81
C PHE A 163 13.76 -3.37 10.99
N GLU A 164 14.71 -4.31 10.80
CA GLU A 164 15.44 -4.96 11.90
C GLU A 164 16.15 -4.00 12.86
N ASN A 165 16.59 -2.85 12.36
CA ASN A 165 17.30 -1.84 13.14
C ASN A 165 16.42 -0.66 13.56
N TYR A 166 15.11 -0.75 13.39
CA TYR A 166 14.19 0.31 13.74
C TYR A 166 13.31 -0.05 14.93
N ASN A 167 13.11 0.90 15.82
CA ASN A 167 12.11 0.82 16.87
C ASN A 167 10.75 1.30 16.33
N LEU A 168 9.66 0.73 16.86
CA LEU A 168 8.32 1.18 16.51
C LEU A 168 8.12 2.63 16.92
N LYS A 169 8.00 3.51 15.95
CA LYS A 169 7.79 4.94 16.10
C LYS A 169 7.12 5.50 14.86
N ASN A 170 6.72 6.75 14.92
CA ASN A 170 6.26 7.54 13.80
C ASN A 170 7.43 7.84 12.83
N PHE A 171 7.37 7.35 11.56
CA PHE A 171 8.32 7.68 10.47
C PHE A 171 7.76 7.33 9.08
#